data_0f27462ef453b26a6dc964b332c7a70c
#
_entry.id   0f27462ef453b26a6dc964b332c7a70c
#
_cell.length_a   1.000
_cell.length_b   1.000
_cell.length_c   1.000
_cell.angle_alpha   90.00
_cell.angle_beta   90.00
_cell.angle_gamma   90.00
#
_symmetry.space_group_name_H-M   'P 1'
#
loop_
_entity.id
_entity.type
_entity.pdbx_description
1 polymer ?
#
loop_
_entity_poly.entity_id
_entity_poly.type
_entity_poly.pdbx_seq_one_letter_code
_entity_poly.pdbx_strand_id
1 'polypeptide(L)'
;MKTSIATVCLSGGLSEKLQSIATAGFHGVEIFESDLLSYNGSPADIAKEMSDLGLRAITFQPFRDFEGMPEPQRQRTFDRAERKFDLMQELGCDSLLVCSNVSPESVGGIDRSAADFHELGERAAKRGLRVGFEALAWGRHINDYRDAWEVVRRANHPAIGLVLDSFHTFARKTDLTPMRAIPGDRIFLIQLADAPWLEMDVLNWSRHFRCFPGQGDMPLLDFMGAVAATGYQGDLSLEIFNDQFRAGSPRSVAVDGQRSLVYLMDQLRAKSGKAGADVPQMPPRSKCLGVEFIEFAVDDRTADELEQFIAGLGFRNISHHKSKAVSRWTQGAINLVVNKEKEGFAHSHYITHGPSVCAIGLKVESAAATLDRAEKLHDTPFRQKVGPGELEIPAVRGMGGSLLYFLDPTSKLAKVWDVEFEPVATGKGADAGLTVVDHISQSTHYEDMLSWLLFYTSLFDVQKTPQVDINDPGGVVRSQVVETADGTLRIALNASQSTRTQSSRFLNE
;
A
#
# COMPACT_ATOMS: atom_id res chain seq x y z
N MET A 1 -0.69 17.22 -9.35
CA MET A 1 -1.72 16.25 -8.97
C MET A 1 -1.66 16.04 -7.46
N LYS A 2 -2.79 16.08 -6.77
CA LYS A 2 -2.89 15.84 -5.32
C LYS A 2 -3.36 14.41 -5.07
N THR A 3 -3.06 13.89 -3.88
CA THR A 3 -3.46 12.52 -3.49
C THR A 3 -4.79 12.51 -2.76
N SER A 4 -5.61 11.52 -3.06
CA SER A 4 -6.90 11.27 -2.43
C SER A 4 -7.21 9.78 -2.34
N ILE A 5 -8.23 9.43 -1.57
CA ILE A 5 -8.65 8.05 -1.36
C ILE A 5 -10.16 8.00 -1.15
N ALA A 6 -10.81 6.97 -1.68
CA ALA A 6 -12.22 6.73 -1.44
C ALA A 6 -12.45 6.08 -0.07
N THR A 7 -13.48 6.53 0.66
CA THR A 7 -13.80 6.00 1.99
C THR A 7 -14.11 4.50 1.98
N VAL A 8 -14.50 3.96 0.83
CA VAL A 8 -14.74 2.51 0.64
C VAL A 8 -13.48 1.66 0.82
N CYS A 9 -12.29 2.25 0.67
CA CYS A 9 -11.02 1.53 0.86
C CYS A 9 -10.77 1.11 2.31
N LEU A 10 -11.39 1.78 3.28
CA LEU A 10 -11.13 1.61 4.70
C LEU A 10 -12.31 0.96 5.42
N SER A 11 -12.01 0.30 6.54
CA SER A 11 -12.99 -0.16 7.53
C SER A 11 -13.37 0.95 8.51
N GLY A 12 -14.37 0.69 9.37
CA GLY A 12 -14.76 1.61 10.44
C GLY A 12 -15.83 2.62 10.04
N GLY A 13 -16.21 3.49 10.99
CA GLY A 13 -17.16 4.58 10.78
C GLY A 13 -16.56 5.74 9.99
N LEU A 14 -17.43 6.59 9.39
CA LEU A 14 -16.96 7.65 8.48
C LEU A 14 -15.96 8.61 9.16
N SER A 15 -16.23 9.06 10.40
CA SER A 15 -15.29 9.93 11.14
C SER A 15 -13.93 9.27 11.37
N GLU A 16 -13.89 7.97 11.73
CA GLU A 16 -12.66 7.23 11.93
C GLU A 16 -11.86 7.13 10.62
N LYS A 17 -12.55 6.90 9.49
CA LYS A 17 -11.94 6.90 8.16
C LYS A 17 -11.34 8.26 7.82
N LEU A 18 -12.09 9.36 8.02
CA LEU A 18 -11.62 10.72 7.74
C LEU A 18 -10.37 11.08 8.56
N GLN A 19 -10.35 10.74 9.85
CA GLN A 19 -9.19 10.94 10.72
C GLN A 19 -7.98 10.14 10.25
N SER A 20 -8.19 8.89 9.85
CA SER A 20 -7.12 8.01 9.32
C SER A 20 -6.55 8.55 8.01
N ILE A 21 -7.41 9.01 7.09
CA ILE A 21 -7.06 9.61 5.81
C ILE A 21 -6.22 10.89 6.01
N ALA A 22 -6.70 11.79 6.89
CA ALA A 22 -5.99 13.03 7.21
C ALA A 22 -4.61 12.76 7.84
N THR A 23 -4.56 11.82 8.79
CA THR A 23 -3.30 11.44 9.46
C THR A 23 -2.28 10.84 8.50
N ALA A 24 -2.74 10.10 7.48
CA ALA A 24 -1.88 9.56 6.43
C ALA A 24 -1.36 10.62 5.43
N GLY A 25 -1.87 11.87 5.50
CA GLY A 25 -1.39 12.98 4.67
C GLY A 25 -2.07 13.11 3.31
N PHE A 26 -3.25 12.53 3.12
CA PHE A 26 -4.05 12.79 1.93
C PHE A 26 -4.62 14.22 1.93
N HIS A 27 -4.82 14.77 0.74
CA HIS A 27 -5.42 16.09 0.54
C HIS A 27 -6.94 16.04 0.30
N GLY A 28 -7.42 14.91 -0.21
CA GLY A 28 -8.80 14.77 -0.61
C GLY A 28 -9.38 13.40 -0.29
N VAL A 29 -10.70 13.34 -0.33
CA VAL A 29 -11.45 12.12 -0.06
C VAL A 29 -12.64 12.01 -1.02
N GLU A 30 -12.87 10.80 -1.54
CA GLU A 30 -14.11 10.45 -2.21
C GLU A 30 -15.09 9.92 -1.17
N ILE A 31 -16.25 10.53 -1.07
CA ILE A 31 -17.28 10.09 -0.11
C ILE A 31 -18.15 9.03 -0.76
N PHE A 32 -18.05 7.80 -0.23
CA PHE A 32 -18.90 6.69 -0.65
C PHE A 32 -20.28 6.79 0.03
N GLU A 33 -21.35 6.76 -0.75
CA GLU A 33 -22.72 7.01 -0.28
C GLU A 33 -23.12 6.17 0.95
N SER A 34 -22.75 4.87 0.97
CA SER A 34 -23.09 4.00 2.09
C SER A 34 -22.45 4.43 3.41
N ASP A 35 -21.25 5.02 3.35
CA ASP A 35 -20.58 5.53 4.56
C ASP A 35 -21.27 6.74 5.12
N LEU A 36 -21.76 7.64 4.24
CA LEU A 36 -22.57 8.79 4.66
C LEU A 36 -23.92 8.36 5.23
N LEU A 37 -24.59 7.38 4.61
CA LEU A 37 -25.87 6.86 5.10
C LEU A 37 -25.75 6.14 6.46
N SER A 38 -24.58 5.66 6.80
CA SER A 38 -24.29 5.01 8.09
C SER A 38 -23.84 6.00 9.19
N TYR A 39 -23.67 7.27 8.84
CA TYR A 39 -23.23 8.29 9.77
C TYR A 39 -24.41 8.84 10.62
N ASN A 40 -24.17 9.07 11.92
CA ASN A 40 -25.20 9.52 12.87
C ASN A 40 -25.36 11.04 12.95
N GLY A 41 -24.94 11.79 11.95
CA GLY A 41 -25.05 13.24 11.87
C GLY A 41 -25.56 13.69 10.51
N SER A 42 -25.52 14.99 10.26
CA SER A 42 -25.91 15.60 9.00
C SER A 42 -24.73 15.62 7.99
N PRO A 43 -25.00 15.79 6.68
CA PRO A 43 -23.93 16.03 5.70
C PRO A 43 -23.09 17.28 6.03
N ALA A 44 -23.70 18.31 6.61
CA ALA A 44 -23.00 19.52 7.06
C ALA A 44 -22.02 19.25 8.20
N ASP A 45 -22.32 18.30 9.11
CA ASP A 45 -21.39 17.90 10.17
C ASP A 45 -20.15 17.22 9.57
N ILE A 46 -20.32 16.38 8.55
CA ILE A 46 -19.21 15.77 7.81
C ILE A 46 -18.39 16.82 7.03
N ALA A 47 -19.06 17.78 6.38
CA ALA A 47 -18.38 18.89 5.72
C ALA A 47 -17.48 19.66 6.68
N LYS A 48 -18.01 19.95 7.90
CA LYS A 48 -17.25 20.60 8.96
C LYS A 48 -16.08 19.74 9.42
N GLU A 49 -16.29 18.45 9.69
CA GLU A 49 -15.21 17.53 10.12
C GLU A 49 -14.10 17.44 9.07
N MET A 50 -14.43 17.30 7.77
CA MET A 50 -13.44 17.33 6.70
C MET A 50 -12.65 18.64 6.68
N SER A 51 -13.32 19.78 6.82
CA SER A 51 -12.68 21.09 6.89
C SER A 51 -11.71 21.20 8.07
N ASP A 52 -12.13 20.77 9.26
CA ASP A 52 -11.31 20.76 10.48
C ASP A 52 -10.07 19.87 10.33
N LEU A 53 -10.17 18.79 9.55
CA LEU A 53 -9.08 17.86 9.22
C LEU A 53 -8.21 18.30 8.03
N GLY A 54 -8.57 19.40 7.35
CA GLY A 54 -7.87 19.88 6.15
C GLY A 54 -8.12 19.01 4.92
N LEU A 55 -9.17 18.21 4.90
CA LEU A 55 -9.57 17.37 3.78
C LEU A 55 -10.57 18.08 2.88
N ARG A 56 -10.52 17.80 1.58
CA ARG A 56 -11.50 18.25 0.59
C ARG A 56 -12.30 17.06 0.06
N ALA A 57 -13.63 17.15 0.05
CA ALA A 57 -14.45 16.20 -0.68
C ALA A 57 -14.24 16.41 -2.20
N ILE A 58 -13.60 15.44 -2.87
CA ILE A 58 -13.27 15.55 -4.29
C ILE A 58 -14.36 15.02 -5.19
N THR A 59 -15.13 14.02 -4.73
CA THR A 59 -16.30 13.50 -5.42
C THR A 59 -17.23 12.78 -4.44
N PHE A 60 -18.52 12.81 -4.75
CA PHE A 60 -19.53 11.98 -4.12
C PHE A 60 -19.88 10.81 -5.04
N GLN A 61 -19.93 9.60 -4.51
CA GLN A 61 -20.06 8.40 -5.33
C GLN A 61 -20.76 7.23 -4.59
N PRO A 62 -21.27 6.23 -5.34
CA PRO A 62 -21.51 6.20 -6.78
C PRO A 62 -22.93 6.64 -7.14
N PHE A 63 -23.14 7.25 -8.29
CA PHE A 63 -24.47 7.40 -8.89
C PHE A 63 -24.63 6.38 -10.01
N ARG A 64 -25.60 5.48 -9.88
CA ARG A 64 -25.78 4.32 -10.76
C ARG A 64 -27.08 4.36 -11.54
N ASP A 65 -27.12 3.59 -12.63
CA ASP A 65 -28.30 3.37 -13.48
C ASP A 65 -28.92 4.70 -13.93
N PHE A 66 -28.08 5.56 -14.53
CA PHE A 66 -28.51 6.88 -14.98
C PHE A 66 -28.85 6.92 -16.46
N GLU A 67 -27.84 6.74 -17.36
CA GLU A 67 -27.98 6.98 -18.78
C GLU A 67 -28.76 5.88 -19.50
N GLY A 68 -29.45 6.28 -20.58
CA GLY A 68 -30.15 5.35 -21.46
C GLY A 68 -31.42 4.72 -20.89
N MET A 69 -31.97 5.25 -19.81
CA MET A 69 -33.23 4.74 -19.27
C MET A 69 -34.41 5.19 -20.11
N PRO A 70 -35.43 4.28 -20.35
CA PRO A 70 -36.68 4.66 -20.99
C PRO A 70 -37.56 5.49 -20.04
N GLU A 71 -38.58 6.19 -20.59
CA GLU A 71 -39.61 6.77 -19.75
C GLU A 71 -40.55 5.71 -19.15
N PRO A 72 -41.02 5.86 -17.92
CA PRO A 72 -40.85 7.02 -17.03
C PRO A 72 -39.59 6.94 -16.15
N GLN A 73 -38.76 5.90 -16.28
CA GLN A 73 -37.54 5.70 -15.47
C GLN A 73 -36.53 6.81 -15.70
N ARG A 74 -36.41 7.32 -16.94
CA ARG A 74 -35.52 8.42 -17.29
C ARG A 74 -35.80 9.64 -16.39
N GLN A 75 -37.05 10.09 -16.30
CA GLN A 75 -37.39 11.20 -15.40
C GLN A 75 -37.03 10.93 -13.94
N ARG A 76 -37.26 9.70 -13.45
CA ARG A 76 -36.90 9.32 -12.09
C ARG A 76 -35.40 9.37 -11.83
N THR A 77 -34.55 9.06 -12.83
CA THR A 77 -33.09 9.19 -12.67
C THR A 77 -32.65 10.62 -12.55
N PHE A 78 -33.25 11.55 -13.27
CA PHE A 78 -33.01 12.99 -13.10
C PHE A 78 -33.48 13.51 -11.75
N ASP A 79 -34.65 13.08 -11.27
CA ASP A 79 -35.14 13.45 -9.93
C ASP A 79 -34.21 12.90 -8.82
N ARG A 80 -33.62 11.73 -9.02
CA ARG A 80 -32.56 11.20 -8.14
C ARG A 80 -31.31 12.07 -8.18
N ALA A 81 -30.86 12.49 -9.37
CA ALA A 81 -29.69 13.35 -9.53
C ALA A 81 -29.88 14.69 -8.81
N GLU A 82 -31.06 15.33 -8.92
CA GLU A 82 -31.34 16.59 -8.23
C GLU A 82 -31.21 16.43 -6.71
N ARG A 83 -31.72 15.34 -6.13
CA ARG A 83 -31.55 15.07 -4.68
C ARG A 83 -30.09 14.83 -4.29
N LYS A 84 -29.29 14.22 -5.19
CA LYS A 84 -27.83 14.09 -4.96
C LYS A 84 -27.14 15.45 -4.99
N PHE A 85 -27.54 16.31 -5.90
CA PHE A 85 -27.01 17.67 -5.98
C PHE A 85 -27.31 18.49 -4.72
N ASP A 86 -28.53 18.37 -4.14
CA ASP A 86 -28.88 18.99 -2.86
C ASP A 86 -27.94 18.49 -1.76
N LEU A 87 -27.75 17.17 -1.64
CA LEU A 87 -26.87 16.53 -0.67
C LEU A 87 -25.40 16.98 -0.83
N MET A 88 -24.92 17.05 -2.07
CA MET A 88 -23.55 17.48 -2.37
C MET A 88 -23.29 18.93 -1.98
N GLN A 89 -24.28 19.82 -2.13
CA GLN A 89 -24.16 21.22 -1.69
C GLN A 89 -24.03 21.31 -0.16
N GLU A 90 -24.80 20.50 0.60
CA GLU A 90 -24.66 20.42 2.06
C GLU A 90 -23.30 19.83 2.48
N LEU A 91 -22.81 18.83 1.74
CA LEU A 91 -21.52 18.15 1.99
C LEU A 91 -20.31 19.00 1.57
N GLY A 92 -20.52 20.06 0.79
CA GLY A 92 -19.42 20.86 0.23
C GLY A 92 -18.62 20.14 -0.87
N CYS A 93 -19.26 19.21 -1.59
CA CYS A 93 -18.69 18.44 -2.69
C CYS A 93 -19.21 18.96 -4.04
N ASP A 94 -18.31 19.25 -4.98
CA ASP A 94 -18.67 19.83 -6.28
C ASP A 94 -18.76 18.83 -7.43
N SER A 95 -18.39 17.56 -7.20
CA SER A 95 -18.30 16.53 -8.25
C SER A 95 -19.12 15.29 -7.91
N LEU A 96 -19.95 14.83 -8.85
CA LEU A 96 -20.69 13.57 -8.77
C LEU A 96 -20.03 12.55 -9.71
N LEU A 97 -19.73 11.35 -9.20
CA LEU A 97 -19.30 10.24 -10.05
C LEU A 97 -20.52 9.42 -10.49
N VAL A 98 -20.70 9.32 -11.78
CA VAL A 98 -21.75 8.50 -12.42
C VAL A 98 -21.09 7.29 -13.08
N CYS A 99 -21.45 6.11 -12.59
CA CYS A 99 -21.03 4.84 -13.19
C CYS A 99 -21.92 4.49 -14.39
N SER A 100 -21.33 3.88 -15.42
CA SER A 100 -22.08 3.39 -16.57
C SER A 100 -23.18 2.40 -16.18
N ASN A 101 -24.30 2.46 -16.90
CA ASN A 101 -25.53 1.76 -16.56
C ASN A 101 -25.40 0.25 -16.69
N VAL A 102 -25.88 -0.48 -15.68
CA VAL A 102 -25.94 -1.96 -15.63
C VAL A 102 -27.36 -2.49 -15.64
N SER A 103 -28.37 -1.62 -15.60
CA SER A 103 -29.78 -2.00 -15.58
C SER A 103 -30.18 -2.78 -16.84
N PRO A 104 -30.92 -3.89 -16.72
CA PRO A 104 -31.48 -4.58 -17.88
C PRO A 104 -32.47 -3.75 -18.67
N GLU A 105 -33.04 -2.69 -18.07
CA GLU A 105 -34.00 -1.80 -18.70
C GLU A 105 -33.31 -0.71 -19.56
N SER A 106 -32.00 -0.50 -19.41
CA SER A 106 -31.29 0.54 -20.16
C SER A 106 -31.25 0.24 -21.65
N VAL A 107 -31.41 1.28 -22.46
CA VAL A 107 -31.34 1.25 -23.91
C VAL A 107 -30.03 1.85 -24.37
N GLY A 108 -29.23 1.11 -25.12
CA GLY A 108 -27.90 1.54 -25.58
C GLY A 108 -27.97 2.68 -26.61
N GLY A 109 -26.80 3.20 -26.90
CA GLY A 109 -26.57 4.21 -27.94
C GLY A 109 -25.80 5.41 -27.40
N ILE A 110 -24.65 5.69 -28.02
CA ILE A 110 -23.76 6.80 -27.61
C ILE A 110 -24.49 8.13 -27.63
N ASP A 111 -25.24 8.43 -28.71
CA ASP A 111 -25.96 9.71 -28.83
C ASP A 111 -27.06 9.87 -27.79
N ARG A 112 -27.76 8.79 -27.43
CA ARG A 112 -28.74 8.79 -26.33
C ARG A 112 -28.09 9.10 -24.99
N SER A 113 -27.03 8.39 -24.67
CA SER A 113 -26.27 8.64 -23.44
C SER A 113 -25.70 10.06 -23.41
N ALA A 114 -25.18 10.54 -24.55
CA ALA A 114 -24.66 11.91 -24.65
C ALA A 114 -25.75 12.96 -24.42
N ALA A 115 -26.98 12.75 -24.94
CA ALA A 115 -28.10 13.64 -24.68
C ALA A 115 -28.51 13.67 -23.22
N ASP A 116 -28.54 12.51 -22.55
CA ASP A 116 -28.81 12.42 -21.10
C ASP A 116 -27.73 13.15 -20.28
N PHE A 117 -26.45 12.96 -20.61
CA PHE A 117 -25.37 13.67 -19.94
C PHE A 117 -25.35 15.18 -20.24
N HIS A 118 -25.72 15.60 -21.45
CA HIS A 118 -25.87 17.02 -21.75
C HIS A 118 -26.91 17.68 -20.81
N GLU A 119 -28.11 17.08 -20.70
CA GLU A 119 -29.16 17.56 -19.81
C GLU A 119 -28.73 17.54 -18.34
N LEU A 120 -28.02 16.47 -17.90
CA LEU A 120 -27.49 16.40 -16.54
C LEU A 120 -26.44 17.50 -16.29
N GLY A 121 -25.62 17.80 -17.28
CA GLY A 121 -24.64 18.88 -17.24
C GLY A 121 -25.28 20.26 -17.07
N GLU A 122 -26.38 20.55 -17.81
CA GLU A 122 -27.15 21.77 -17.66
C GLU A 122 -27.72 21.93 -16.24
N ARG A 123 -28.20 20.83 -15.64
CA ARG A 123 -28.73 20.83 -14.28
C ARG A 123 -27.62 21.01 -13.23
N ALA A 124 -26.51 20.32 -13.39
CA ALA A 124 -25.34 20.43 -12.51
C ALA A 124 -24.72 21.83 -12.54
N ALA A 125 -24.53 22.39 -13.73
CA ALA A 125 -23.95 23.73 -13.93
C ALA A 125 -24.75 24.85 -13.25
N LYS A 126 -26.10 24.78 -13.23
CA LYS A 126 -26.97 25.73 -12.53
C LYS A 126 -26.70 25.78 -11.02
N ARG A 127 -26.09 24.74 -10.47
CA ARG A 127 -25.74 24.60 -9.05
C ARG A 127 -24.23 24.76 -8.79
N GLY A 128 -23.44 25.07 -9.84
CA GLY A 128 -21.97 25.12 -9.74
C GLY A 128 -21.32 23.75 -9.58
N LEU A 129 -22.04 22.67 -9.92
CA LEU A 129 -21.57 21.30 -9.80
C LEU A 129 -21.11 20.75 -11.16
N ARG A 130 -20.36 19.64 -11.12
CA ARG A 130 -19.88 18.91 -12.27
C ARG A 130 -20.11 17.41 -12.11
N VAL A 131 -20.04 16.67 -13.21
CA VAL A 131 -20.31 15.23 -13.25
C VAL A 131 -19.20 14.53 -13.98
N GLY A 132 -18.59 13.54 -13.36
CA GLY A 132 -17.62 12.64 -13.95
C GLY A 132 -18.28 11.32 -14.37
N PHE A 133 -18.09 10.90 -15.62
CA PHE A 133 -18.61 9.65 -16.15
C PHE A 133 -17.55 8.56 -16.17
N GLU A 134 -17.85 7.42 -15.55
CA GLU A 134 -16.98 6.26 -15.44
C GLU A 134 -17.54 5.06 -16.20
N ALA A 135 -16.72 4.41 -17.03
CA ALA A 135 -17.06 3.15 -17.68
C ALA A 135 -16.72 1.96 -16.75
N LEU A 136 -17.73 1.35 -16.14
CA LEU A 136 -17.55 0.07 -15.43
C LEU A 136 -17.21 -1.05 -16.39
N ALA A 137 -16.24 -1.91 -16.08
CA ALA A 137 -15.84 -3.04 -16.92
C ALA A 137 -17.00 -4.04 -17.21
N TRP A 138 -18.05 -4.03 -16.41
CA TRP A 138 -19.29 -4.81 -16.58
C TRP A 138 -20.49 -3.94 -16.98
N GLY A 139 -20.26 -2.70 -17.40
CA GLY A 139 -21.31 -1.82 -17.91
C GLY A 139 -22.07 -2.47 -19.07
N ARG A 140 -23.38 -2.29 -19.09
CA ARG A 140 -24.24 -2.99 -20.06
C ARG A 140 -23.97 -2.59 -21.52
N HIS A 141 -23.87 -1.31 -21.77
CA HIS A 141 -23.66 -0.75 -23.11
C HIS A 141 -22.35 0.01 -23.23
N ILE A 142 -21.88 0.61 -22.14
CA ILE A 142 -20.63 1.35 -22.04
C ILE A 142 -19.78 0.68 -20.97
N ASN A 143 -18.71 0.02 -21.39
CA ASN A 143 -17.81 -0.73 -20.52
C ASN A 143 -16.32 -0.54 -20.87
N ASP A 144 -16.04 0.51 -21.63
CA ASP A 144 -14.71 0.89 -22.08
C ASP A 144 -14.57 2.42 -21.99
N TYR A 145 -13.45 2.92 -21.51
CA TYR A 145 -13.23 4.35 -21.35
C TYR A 145 -13.34 5.11 -22.69
N ARG A 146 -13.08 4.47 -23.83
CA ARG A 146 -13.19 5.08 -25.16
C ARG A 146 -14.64 5.42 -25.50
N ASP A 147 -15.58 4.53 -25.16
CA ASP A 147 -17.01 4.78 -25.34
C ASP A 147 -17.50 5.85 -24.36
N ALA A 148 -17.04 5.81 -23.09
CA ALA A 148 -17.35 6.86 -22.13
C ALA A 148 -16.81 8.22 -22.57
N TRP A 149 -15.60 8.27 -23.11
CA TRP A 149 -15.05 9.49 -23.70
C TRP A 149 -15.89 9.99 -24.88
N GLU A 150 -16.35 9.09 -25.75
CA GLU A 150 -17.19 9.48 -26.88
C GLU A 150 -18.55 10.05 -26.42
N VAL A 151 -19.13 9.52 -25.34
CA VAL A 151 -20.33 10.11 -24.69
C VAL A 151 -20.02 11.50 -24.16
N VAL A 152 -18.95 11.69 -23.40
CA VAL A 152 -18.54 12.98 -22.84
C VAL A 152 -18.28 14.00 -23.95
N ARG A 153 -17.59 13.58 -25.02
CA ARG A 153 -17.26 14.42 -26.17
C ARG A 153 -18.53 14.89 -26.93
N ARG A 154 -19.51 13.98 -27.12
CA ARG A 154 -20.79 14.31 -27.77
C ARG A 154 -21.75 15.08 -26.90
N ALA A 155 -21.74 14.80 -25.57
CA ALA A 155 -22.49 15.62 -24.63
C ALA A 155 -22.08 17.09 -24.69
N ASN A 156 -20.82 17.37 -25.04
CA ASN A 156 -20.29 18.69 -25.30
C ASN A 156 -20.72 19.75 -24.28
N HIS A 157 -20.57 19.38 -22.99
CA HIS A 157 -20.97 20.27 -21.88
C HIS A 157 -19.79 20.44 -20.91
N PRO A 158 -19.44 21.66 -20.45
CA PRO A 158 -18.28 21.90 -19.59
C PRO A 158 -18.36 21.25 -18.23
N ALA A 159 -19.58 21.04 -17.70
CA ALA A 159 -19.80 20.35 -16.42
C ALA A 159 -19.76 18.81 -16.51
N ILE A 160 -19.55 18.24 -17.71
CA ILE A 160 -19.43 16.79 -17.92
C ILE A 160 -17.99 16.46 -18.29
N GLY A 161 -17.40 15.52 -17.58
CA GLY A 161 -16.04 15.03 -17.81
C GLY A 161 -15.92 13.52 -17.63
N LEU A 162 -14.74 13.00 -17.86
CA LEU A 162 -14.43 11.59 -17.79
C LEU A 162 -13.78 11.25 -16.44
N VAL A 163 -14.14 10.12 -15.88
CA VAL A 163 -13.40 9.44 -14.83
C VAL A 163 -12.68 8.25 -15.43
N LEU A 164 -11.39 8.15 -15.20
CA LEU A 164 -10.56 7.02 -15.66
C LEU A 164 -10.14 6.18 -14.45
N ASP A 165 -10.66 4.97 -14.38
CA ASP A 165 -10.25 3.96 -13.41
C ASP A 165 -9.30 2.94 -14.07
N SER A 166 -8.14 2.74 -13.44
CA SER A 166 -7.12 1.82 -13.95
C SER A 166 -7.59 0.37 -13.94
N PHE A 167 -8.33 -0.07 -12.91
CA PHE A 167 -8.84 -1.44 -12.84
C PHE A 167 -9.79 -1.74 -14.00
N HIS A 168 -10.77 -0.87 -14.26
CA HIS A 168 -11.72 -1.06 -15.35
C HIS A 168 -11.03 -1.10 -16.70
N THR A 169 -10.04 -0.24 -16.89
CA THR A 169 -9.23 -0.20 -18.12
C THR A 169 -8.49 -1.51 -18.36
N PHE A 170 -7.81 -2.02 -17.33
CA PHE A 170 -7.03 -3.27 -17.45
C PHE A 170 -7.91 -4.53 -17.45
N ALA A 171 -8.98 -4.56 -16.68
CA ALA A 171 -9.91 -5.69 -16.67
C ALA A 171 -10.55 -5.94 -18.05
N ARG A 172 -10.72 -4.86 -18.85
CA ARG A 172 -11.17 -4.95 -20.24
C ARG A 172 -10.02 -5.14 -21.24
N LYS A 173 -8.77 -5.15 -20.75
CA LYS A 173 -7.55 -5.20 -21.61
C LYS A 173 -7.56 -4.12 -22.67
N THR A 174 -8.08 -2.92 -22.33
CA THR A 174 -8.23 -1.81 -23.26
C THR A 174 -6.86 -1.19 -23.56
N ASP A 175 -6.61 -0.87 -24.85
CA ASP A 175 -5.40 -0.18 -25.27
C ASP A 175 -5.33 1.23 -24.66
N LEU A 176 -4.17 1.58 -24.10
CA LEU A 176 -3.89 2.88 -23.48
C LEU A 176 -3.54 3.98 -24.50
N THR A 177 -3.25 3.61 -25.75
CA THR A 177 -2.79 4.57 -26.77
C THR A 177 -3.81 5.68 -27.04
N PRO A 178 -5.12 5.39 -27.21
CA PRO A 178 -6.14 6.42 -27.43
C PRO A 178 -6.30 7.40 -26.25
N MET A 179 -6.00 6.97 -25.03
CA MET A 179 -6.10 7.81 -23.82
C MET A 179 -5.27 9.09 -23.94
N ARG A 180 -4.10 9.00 -24.58
CA ARG A 180 -3.14 10.11 -24.77
C ARG A 180 -3.72 11.29 -25.55
N ALA A 181 -4.78 11.05 -26.34
CA ALA A 181 -5.45 12.08 -27.15
C ALA A 181 -6.62 12.76 -26.42
N ILE A 182 -6.97 12.32 -25.23
CA ILE A 182 -8.04 12.94 -24.43
C ILE A 182 -7.50 14.22 -23.81
N PRO A 183 -8.15 15.38 -23.97
CA PRO A 183 -7.72 16.61 -23.31
C PRO A 183 -7.78 16.46 -21.78
N GLY A 184 -6.69 16.83 -21.09
CA GLY A 184 -6.57 16.63 -19.64
C GLY A 184 -7.61 17.41 -18.81
N ASP A 185 -8.12 18.54 -19.32
CA ASP A 185 -9.19 19.34 -18.72
C ASP A 185 -10.58 18.69 -18.82
N ARG A 186 -10.70 17.66 -19.66
CA ARG A 186 -11.93 16.84 -19.78
C ARG A 186 -11.89 15.59 -18.91
N ILE A 187 -10.79 15.31 -18.26
CA ILE A 187 -10.65 14.24 -17.25
C ILE A 187 -10.87 14.90 -15.89
N PHE A 188 -11.89 14.47 -15.18
CA PHE A 188 -12.25 15.06 -13.88
C PHE A 188 -11.66 14.33 -12.68
N LEU A 189 -11.37 13.02 -12.85
CA LEU A 189 -10.77 12.20 -11.80
C LEU A 189 -9.99 11.05 -12.42
N ILE A 190 -8.87 10.70 -11.80
CA ILE A 190 -8.15 9.45 -12.03
C ILE A 190 -8.31 8.58 -10.78
N GLN A 191 -8.91 7.41 -10.94
CA GLN A 191 -8.96 6.38 -9.92
C GLN A 191 -7.92 5.31 -10.19
N LEU A 192 -7.16 4.99 -9.15
CA LEU A 192 -6.06 4.02 -9.20
C LEU A 192 -6.40 2.82 -8.32
N ALA A 193 -6.34 1.66 -8.93
CA ALA A 193 -6.36 0.37 -8.28
C ALA A 193 -5.41 -0.57 -9.02
N ASP A 194 -4.70 -1.39 -8.28
CA ASP A 194 -3.96 -2.54 -8.76
C ASP A 194 -4.76 -3.82 -8.48
N ALA A 195 -4.38 -4.94 -9.05
CA ALA A 195 -4.93 -6.25 -8.72
C ALA A 195 -3.99 -7.36 -9.23
N PRO A 196 -4.01 -8.57 -8.62
CA PRO A 196 -3.43 -9.74 -9.25
C PRO A 196 -4.21 -10.11 -10.52
N TRP A 197 -3.55 -10.67 -11.54
CA TRP A 197 -4.24 -11.20 -12.71
C TRP A 197 -5.01 -12.48 -12.35
N LEU A 198 -6.34 -12.43 -12.44
CA LEU A 198 -7.23 -13.56 -12.13
C LEU A 198 -8.19 -13.82 -13.28
N GLU A 199 -8.42 -15.09 -13.58
CA GLU A 199 -9.46 -15.54 -14.52
C GLU A 199 -10.75 -15.84 -13.76
N MET A 200 -11.58 -14.81 -13.61
CA MET A 200 -12.85 -14.93 -12.88
C MET A 200 -13.85 -13.89 -13.39
N ASP A 201 -15.06 -13.93 -12.86
CA ASP A 201 -16.07 -12.90 -13.12
C ASP A 201 -15.52 -11.49 -12.73
N VAL A 202 -15.65 -10.55 -13.67
CA VAL A 202 -15.03 -9.23 -13.52
C VAL A 202 -15.60 -8.41 -12.35
N LEU A 203 -16.89 -8.60 -12.03
CA LEU A 203 -17.51 -7.92 -10.90
C LEU A 203 -16.96 -8.46 -9.58
N ASN A 204 -16.85 -9.79 -9.44
CA ASN A 204 -16.23 -10.42 -8.27
C ASN A 204 -14.76 -10.03 -8.13
N TRP A 205 -14.02 -10.02 -9.23
CA TRP A 205 -12.63 -9.55 -9.25
C TRP A 205 -12.52 -8.10 -8.74
N SER A 206 -13.34 -7.20 -9.27
CA SER A 206 -13.39 -5.80 -8.84
C SER A 206 -13.76 -5.63 -7.36
N ARG A 207 -14.65 -6.48 -6.82
CA ARG A 207 -15.21 -6.28 -5.48
C ARG A 207 -14.38 -6.85 -4.34
N HIS A 208 -13.46 -7.77 -4.64
CA HIS A 208 -12.76 -8.52 -3.60
C HIS A 208 -11.24 -8.52 -3.73
N PHE A 209 -10.69 -8.20 -4.93
CA PHE A 209 -9.28 -8.43 -5.23
C PHE A 209 -8.51 -7.19 -5.69
N ARG A 210 -9.11 -6.00 -5.71
CA ARG A 210 -8.34 -4.77 -5.92
C ARG A 210 -7.37 -4.59 -4.77
N CYS A 211 -6.20 -4.01 -5.06
CA CYS A 211 -5.20 -3.66 -4.06
C CYS A 211 -4.54 -2.32 -4.41
N PHE A 212 -3.68 -1.84 -3.53
CA PHE A 212 -2.97 -0.59 -3.78
C PHE A 212 -1.90 -0.73 -4.87
N PRO A 213 -1.59 0.35 -5.59
CA PRO A 213 -0.48 0.38 -6.55
C PRO A 213 0.80 -0.25 -6.01
N GLY A 214 1.35 -1.21 -6.76
CA GLY A 214 2.55 -1.98 -6.40
C GLY A 214 2.29 -3.27 -5.62
N GLN A 215 1.08 -3.51 -5.14
CA GLN A 215 0.70 -4.77 -4.50
C GLN A 215 0.21 -5.83 -5.50
N GLY A 216 -0.36 -5.42 -6.63
CA GLY A 216 -0.84 -6.28 -7.71
C GLY A 216 0.13 -6.40 -8.88
N ASP A 217 -0.40 -6.79 -10.04
CA ASP A 217 0.39 -7.09 -11.24
C ASP A 217 0.01 -6.23 -12.46
N MET A 218 -0.89 -5.25 -12.27
CA MET A 218 -1.34 -4.39 -13.36
C MET A 218 -0.26 -3.36 -13.75
N PRO A 219 -0.09 -3.05 -15.06
CA PRO A 219 0.96 -2.15 -15.53
C PRO A 219 0.62 -0.67 -15.29
N LEU A 220 0.49 -0.28 -14.01
CA LEU A 220 0.06 1.07 -13.61
C LEU A 220 1.01 2.17 -14.05
N LEU A 221 2.30 1.90 -14.20
CA LEU A 221 3.25 2.87 -14.74
C LEU A 221 2.94 3.24 -16.20
N ASP A 222 2.44 2.30 -17.00
CA ASP A 222 2.06 2.58 -18.40
C ASP A 222 0.75 3.36 -18.46
N PHE A 223 -0.21 3.03 -17.57
CA PHE A 223 -1.44 3.81 -17.39
C PHE A 223 -1.12 5.26 -17.00
N MET A 224 -0.30 5.47 -15.98
CA MET A 224 0.11 6.81 -15.54
C MET A 224 0.93 7.55 -16.60
N GLY A 225 1.71 6.83 -17.41
CA GLY A 225 2.40 7.40 -18.57
C GLY A 225 1.42 7.91 -19.65
N ALA A 226 0.31 7.20 -19.87
CA ALA A 226 -0.76 7.66 -20.76
C ALA A 226 -1.52 8.85 -20.16
N VAL A 227 -1.86 8.83 -18.89
CA VAL A 227 -2.48 9.96 -18.16
C VAL A 227 -1.59 11.20 -18.22
N ALA A 228 -0.29 11.08 -17.94
CA ALA A 228 0.64 12.20 -17.99
C ALA A 228 0.71 12.86 -19.39
N ALA A 229 0.54 12.08 -20.46
CA ALA A 229 0.52 12.58 -21.82
C ALA A 229 -0.71 13.43 -22.15
N THR A 230 -1.82 13.29 -21.42
CA THR A 230 -3.04 14.11 -21.58
C THR A 230 -2.87 15.53 -21.05
N GLY A 231 -1.87 15.78 -20.20
CA GLY A 231 -1.71 17.04 -19.47
C GLY A 231 -2.60 17.17 -18.24
N TYR A 232 -3.22 16.09 -17.78
CA TYR A 232 -4.05 16.06 -16.56
C TYR A 232 -3.29 16.56 -15.33
N GLN A 233 -3.95 17.41 -14.52
CA GLN A 233 -3.38 18.01 -13.29
C GLN A 233 -4.30 17.87 -12.08
N GLY A 234 -5.39 17.13 -12.19
CA GLY A 234 -6.35 16.92 -11.11
C GLY A 234 -5.89 15.94 -10.02
N ASP A 235 -6.83 15.39 -9.29
CA ASP A 235 -6.57 14.48 -8.18
C ASP A 235 -6.29 13.04 -8.66
N LEU A 236 -5.36 12.37 -7.97
CA LEU A 236 -5.15 10.93 -8.07
C LEU A 236 -5.80 10.28 -6.86
N SER A 237 -6.77 9.43 -7.06
CA SER A 237 -7.54 8.82 -5.99
C SER A 237 -7.40 7.30 -5.99
N LEU A 238 -7.35 6.71 -4.81
CA LEU A 238 -7.40 5.27 -4.65
C LEU A 238 -8.84 4.82 -4.48
N GLU A 239 -9.28 3.84 -5.27
CA GLU A 239 -10.58 3.19 -5.10
C GLU A 239 -10.42 1.68 -5.03
N ILE A 240 -10.34 1.17 -3.80
CA ILE A 240 -10.01 -0.23 -3.53
C ILE A 240 -11.18 -0.93 -2.84
N PHE A 241 -11.63 -2.02 -3.45
CA PHE A 241 -12.56 -2.97 -2.85
C PHE A 241 -11.78 -4.25 -2.55
N ASN A 242 -11.47 -4.47 -1.27
CA ASN A 242 -10.70 -5.63 -0.83
C ASN A 242 -11.14 -6.07 0.57
N ASP A 243 -11.40 -7.37 0.72
CA ASP A 243 -11.88 -7.93 1.99
C ASP A 243 -10.80 -7.89 3.08
N GLN A 244 -9.52 -8.00 2.73
CA GLN A 244 -8.40 -7.91 3.67
C GLN A 244 -8.29 -6.51 4.28
N PHE A 245 -8.45 -5.47 3.47
CA PHE A 245 -8.39 -4.07 3.95
C PHE A 245 -9.52 -3.74 4.91
N ARG A 246 -10.67 -4.40 4.75
CA ARG A 246 -11.82 -4.26 5.65
C ARG A 246 -11.63 -4.99 6.98
N ALA A 247 -10.72 -5.95 7.05
CA ALA A 247 -10.31 -6.62 8.29
C ALA A 247 -9.18 -5.86 9.01
N GLY A 248 -8.41 -5.05 8.28
CA GLY A 248 -7.27 -4.31 8.79
C GLY A 248 -7.63 -3.01 9.51
N SER A 249 -6.64 -2.41 10.17
CA SER A 249 -6.75 -1.09 10.80
C SER A 249 -6.92 0.01 9.75
N PRO A 250 -7.94 0.88 9.83
CA PRO A 250 -8.12 1.98 8.87
C PRO A 250 -6.91 2.91 8.82
N ARG A 251 -6.22 3.11 9.93
CA ARG A 251 -5.01 3.93 10.00
C ARG A 251 -3.87 3.31 9.19
N SER A 252 -3.61 2.01 9.36
CA SER A 252 -2.55 1.31 8.63
C SER A 252 -2.85 1.26 7.13
N VAL A 253 -4.09 0.95 6.77
CA VAL A 253 -4.55 0.92 5.37
C VAL A 253 -4.42 2.29 4.70
N ALA A 254 -4.77 3.38 5.41
CA ALA A 254 -4.61 4.74 4.87
C ALA A 254 -3.12 5.09 4.63
N VAL A 255 -2.23 4.73 5.56
CA VAL A 255 -0.77 4.94 5.40
C VAL A 255 -0.24 4.15 4.21
N ASP A 256 -0.64 2.90 4.04
CA ASP A 256 -0.24 2.08 2.88
C ASP A 256 -0.78 2.65 1.57
N GLY A 257 -2.00 3.15 1.57
CA GLY A 257 -2.56 3.86 0.43
C GLY A 257 -1.70 5.05 0.02
N GLN A 258 -1.34 5.92 0.96
CA GLN A 258 -0.46 7.08 0.68
C GLN A 258 0.93 6.63 0.22
N ARG A 259 1.53 5.64 0.90
CA ARG A 259 2.80 5.02 0.48
C ARG A 259 2.75 4.54 -0.97
N SER A 260 1.67 3.88 -1.37
CA SER A 260 1.51 3.33 -2.71
C SER A 260 1.50 4.40 -3.79
N LEU A 261 0.81 5.53 -3.55
CA LEU A 261 0.79 6.66 -4.47
C LEU A 261 2.16 7.36 -4.55
N VAL A 262 2.81 7.59 -3.40
CA VAL A 262 4.17 8.16 -3.34
C VAL A 262 5.13 7.26 -4.13
N TYR A 263 5.07 5.95 -3.94
CA TYR A 263 5.91 4.98 -4.64
C TYR A 263 5.64 4.95 -6.14
N LEU A 264 4.38 4.89 -6.59
CA LEU A 264 4.00 4.91 -8.00
C LEU A 264 4.51 6.18 -8.70
N MET A 265 4.34 7.33 -8.06
CA MET A 265 4.76 8.62 -8.64
C MET A 265 6.29 8.79 -8.64
N ASP A 266 6.99 8.22 -7.66
CA ASP A 266 8.45 8.14 -7.66
C ASP A 266 8.97 7.30 -8.84
N GLN A 267 8.35 6.15 -9.10
CA GLN A 267 8.70 5.31 -10.25
C GLN A 267 8.40 6.03 -11.59
N LEU A 268 7.27 6.73 -11.68
CA LEU A 268 6.93 7.52 -12.88
C LEU A 268 7.95 8.62 -13.11
N ARG A 269 8.38 9.31 -12.05
CA ARG A 269 9.44 10.33 -12.11
C ARG A 269 10.75 9.74 -12.61
N ALA A 270 11.16 8.60 -12.07
CA ALA A 270 12.38 7.91 -12.49
C ALA A 270 12.34 7.49 -13.97
N LYS A 271 11.17 7.04 -14.47
CA LYS A 271 10.99 6.60 -15.86
C LYS A 271 10.90 7.77 -16.86
N SER A 272 10.26 8.87 -16.50
CA SER A 272 9.89 9.94 -17.44
C SER A 272 10.64 11.26 -17.23
N GLY A 273 11.38 11.41 -16.14
CA GLY A 273 12.01 12.68 -15.73
C GLY A 273 11.00 13.75 -15.29
N LYS A 274 9.70 13.47 -15.34
CA LYS A 274 8.62 14.39 -15.00
C LYS A 274 7.87 13.89 -13.76
N ALA A 275 7.91 14.66 -12.69
CA ALA A 275 7.02 14.44 -11.56
C ALA A 275 5.74 15.24 -11.78
N GLY A 276 4.64 14.56 -12.00
CA GLY A 276 3.34 15.20 -12.13
C GLY A 276 2.58 15.38 -10.82
N ALA A 277 3.08 14.88 -9.70
CA ALA A 277 2.39 14.89 -8.42
C ALA A 277 3.16 15.66 -7.34
N ASP A 278 2.42 16.16 -6.39
CA ASP A 278 2.94 16.76 -5.15
C ASP A 278 3.38 15.65 -4.18
N VAL A 279 4.39 14.90 -4.59
CA VAL A 279 5.01 13.84 -3.80
C VAL A 279 6.47 14.14 -3.51
N PRO A 280 7.00 13.75 -2.34
CA PRO A 280 8.36 14.07 -1.95
C PRO A 280 9.39 13.50 -2.95
N GLN A 281 10.45 14.25 -3.16
CA GLN A 281 11.63 13.72 -3.81
C GLN A 281 12.39 12.88 -2.78
N MET A 282 12.69 11.62 -3.13
CA MET A 282 13.38 10.70 -2.25
C MET A 282 14.54 9.99 -2.96
N PRO A 283 15.51 9.44 -2.20
CA PRO A 283 16.54 8.59 -2.77
C PRO A 283 15.95 7.42 -3.57
N PRO A 284 16.69 6.84 -4.52
CA PRO A 284 16.25 5.63 -5.21
C PRO A 284 16.02 4.48 -4.23
N ARG A 285 15.33 3.42 -4.68
CA ARG A 285 15.16 2.20 -3.87
C ARG A 285 16.52 1.67 -3.44
N SER A 286 16.61 1.27 -2.16
CA SER A 286 17.87 0.87 -1.56
C SER A 286 18.32 -0.49 -2.08
N LYS A 287 19.59 -0.58 -2.52
CA LYS A 287 20.19 -1.87 -2.83
C LYS A 287 20.59 -2.58 -1.55
N CYS A 288 20.08 -3.80 -1.39
CA CYS A 288 20.46 -4.69 -0.32
C CYS A 288 21.66 -5.55 -0.76
N LEU A 289 22.67 -5.60 0.10
CA LEU A 289 23.92 -6.33 -0.12
C LEU A 289 23.98 -7.62 0.72
N GLY A 290 22.89 -7.96 1.40
CA GLY A 290 22.74 -9.16 2.21
C GLY A 290 22.31 -8.88 3.65
N VAL A 291 22.23 -9.96 4.43
CA VAL A 291 21.96 -9.90 5.87
C VAL A 291 23.28 -9.69 6.62
N GLU A 292 23.33 -8.64 7.46
CA GLU A 292 24.50 -8.40 8.32
C GLU A 292 24.43 -9.22 9.59
N PHE A 293 23.25 -9.23 10.27
CA PHE A 293 23.05 -10.02 11.48
C PHE A 293 21.57 -10.36 11.70
N ILE A 294 21.35 -11.37 12.53
CA ILE A 294 20.02 -11.70 13.11
C ILE A 294 20.20 -11.65 14.61
N GLU A 295 19.37 -10.83 15.29
CA GLU A 295 19.41 -10.62 16.73
C GLU A 295 18.26 -11.33 17.43
N PHE A 296 18.59 -12.11 18.46
CA PHE A 296 17.66 -12.82 19.32
C PHE A 296 17.56 -12.11 20.67
N ALA A 297 16.34 -11.81 21.10
CA ALA A 297 16.02 -11.36 22.43
C ALA A 297 15.74 -12.60 23.32
N VAL A 298 16.46 -12.75 24.41
CA VAL A 298 16.40 -13.92 25.31
C VAL A 298 16.61 -13.50 26.76
N ASP A 299 16.21 -14.36 27.71
CA ASP A 299 16.65 -14.29 29.12
C ASP A 299 17.91 -15.15 29.32
N ASP A 300 18.41 -15.18 30.59
CA ASP A 300 19.63 -15.93 30.90
C ASP A 300 19.46 -17.45 30.63
N ARG A 301 18.28 -18.02 30.93
CA ARG A 301 18.02 -19.46 30.73
C ARG A 301 17.90 -19.81 29.25
N THR A 302 17.09 -19.07 28.53
CA THR A 302 16.88 -19.33 27.11
C THR A 302 18.08 -18.95 26.24
N ALA A 303 18.95 -18.05 26.72
CA ALA A 303 20.25 -17.81 26.16
C ALA A 303 21.14 -19.05 26.17
N ASP A 304 21.24 -19.71 27.31
CA ASP A 304 22.07 -20.94 27.45
C ASP A 304 21.57 -22.03 26.47
N GLU A 305 20.25 -22.20 26.37
CA GLU A 305 19.63 -23.16 25.43
C GLU A 305 19.92 -22.81 23.98
N LEU A 306 19.78 -21.54 23.60
CA LEU A 306 20.04 -21.04 22.22
C LEU A 306 21.53 -21.15 21.89
N GLU A 307 22.43 -20.73 22.82
CA GLU A 307 23.89 -20.77 22.62
C GLU A 307 24.40 -22.22 22.45
N GLN A 308 23.85 -23.19 23.23
CA GLN A 308 24.12 -24.60 22.99
C GLN A 308 23.65 -25.09 21.61
N PHE A 309 22.45 -24.68 21.20
CA PHE A 309 21.89 -25.05 19.91
C PHE A 309 22.73 -24.52 18.74
N ILE A 310 23.06 -23.23 18.74
CA ILE A 310 23.86 -22.63 17.66
C ILE A 310 25.31 -23.12 17.66
N ALA A 311 25.89 -23.39 18.84
CA ALA A 311 27.20 -24.05 18.96
C ALA A 311 27.19 -25.46 18.34
N GLY A 312 26.11 -26.21 18.53
CA GLY A 312 25.88 -27.51 17.89
C GLY A 312 25.80 -27.44 16.37
N LEU A 313 25.35 -26.30 15.82
CA LEU A 313 25.35 -26.01 14.39
C LEU A 313 26.70 -25.49 13.85
N GLY A 314 27.72 -25.38 14.71
CA GLY A 314 29.07 -24.96 14.32
C GLY A 314 29.33 -23.45 14.44
N PHE A 315 28.43 -22.67 15.01
CA PHE A 315 28.68 -21.26 15.32
C PHE A 315 29.64 -21.13 16.50
N ARG A 316 30.44 -20.07 16.48
CA ARG A 316 31.40 -19.75 17.53
C ARG A 316 31.10 -18.37 18.11
N ASN A 317 31.11 -18.27 19.43
CA ASN A 317 31.12 -16.98 20.11
C ASN A 317 32.51 -16.35 19.89
N ILE A 318 32.53 -15.21 19.21
CA ILE A 318 33.78 -14.52 18.85
C ILE A 318 33.99 -13.21 19.57
N SER A 319 32.92 -12.61 20.10
CA SER A 319 33.01 -11.32 20.79
C SER A 319 31.79 -11.06 21.66
N HIS A 320 32.00 -10.22 22.70
CA HIS A 320 30.94 -9.66 23.54
C HIS A 320 30.88 -8.15 23.39
N HIS A 321 29.69 -7.59 23.55
CA HIS A 321 29.52 -6.15 23.57
C HIS A 321 30.20 -5.53 24.80
N LYS A 322 30.85 -4.37 24.63
CA LYS A 322 31.70 -3.75 25.65
C LYS A 322 30.93 -3.31 26.92
N SER A 323 29.65 -3.00 26.77
CA SER A 323 28.83 -2.43 27.84
C SER A 323 27.49 -3.12 28.07
N LYS A 324 27.11 -4.07 27.22
CA LYS A 324 25.81 -4.75 27.25
C LYS A 324 25.95 -6.26 27.37
N ALA A 325 24.95 -6.92 27.90
CA ALA A 325 24.87 -8.39 27.95
C ALA A 325 24.51 -8.99 26.58
N VAL A 326 25.36 -8.75 25.60
CA VAL A 326 25.15 -9.15 24.19
C VAL A 326 26.38 -9.90 23.70
N SER A 327 26.17 -11.07 23.08
CA SER A 327 27.23 -11.90 22.48
C SER A 327 27.04 -12.03 20.98
N ARG A 328 28.16 -12.11 20.23
CA ARG A 328 28.18 -12.32 18.77
C ARG A 328 28.73 -13.69 18.43
N TRP A 329 27.95 -14.44 17.68
CA TRP A 329 28.24 -15.77 17.20
C TRP A 329 28.36 -15.79 15.69
N THR A 330 29.39 -16.47 15.15
CA THR A 330 29.63 -16.46 13.70
C THR A 330 29.93 -17.83 13.15
N GLN A 331 29.50 -18.04 11.89
CA GLN A 331 29.97 -19.08 11.01
C GLN A 331 29.88 -18.57 9.56
N GLY A 332 30.95 -18.68 8.79
CA GLY A 332 31.06 -18.05 7.46
C GLY A 332 30.81 -16.52 7.55
N ALA A 333 29.91 -16.01 6.74
CA ALA A 333 29.49 -14.61 6.79
C ALA A 333 28.22 -14.38 7.63
N ILE A 334 27.75 -15.39 8.38
CA ILE A 334 26.55 -15.29 9.21
C ILE A 334 26.93 -14.77 10.58
N ASN A 335 26.24 -13.74 11.04
CA ASN A 335 26.33 -13.21 12.41
C ASN A 335 24.99 -13.41 13.13
N LEU A 336 25.03 -14.12 14.26
CA LEU A 336 23.91 -14.24 15.19
C LEU A 336 24.28 -13.43 16.44
N VAL A 337 23.35 -12.61 16.88
CA VAL A 337 23.48 -11.76 18.07
C VAL A 337 22.53 -12.29 19.15
N VAL A 338 23.07 -12.64 20.29
CA VAL A 338 22.28 -13.11 21.45
C VAL A 338 22.25 -11.98 22.46
N ASN A 339 21.08 -11.39 22.68
CA ASN A 339 20.87 -10.22 23.52
C ASN A 339 20.09 -10.60 24.79
N LYS A 340 20.76 -10.50 25.94
CA LYS A 340 20.22 -10.82 27.30
C LYS A 340 19.99 -9.55 28.12
N GLU A 341 19.98 -8.38 27.52
CA GLU A 341 19.72 -7.12 28.20
C GLU A 341 18.39 -7.17 28.95
N LYS A 342 18.39 -6.56 30.14
CA LYS A 342 17.20 -6.45 31.01
C LYS A 342 16.50 -5.10 30.91
N GLU A 343 16.89 -4.32 29.92
CA GLU A 343 16.34 -3.01 29.57
C GLU A 343 16.34 -2.81 28.07
N GLY A 344 15.65 -1.76 27.60
CA GLY A 344 15.63 -1.37 26.20
C GLY A 344 14.72 -2.22 25.33
N PHE A 345 14.94 -2.11 24.01
CA PHE A 345 14.05 -2.69 23.00
C PHE A 345 14.02 -4.23 23.03
N ALA A 346 15.19 -4.88 23.05
CA ALA A 346 15.27 -6.33 23.03
C ALA A 346 14.58 -6.95 24.26
N HIS A 347 14.76 -6.36 25.43
CA HIS A 347 14.07 -6.80 26.66
C HIS A 347 12.54 -6.64 26.51
N SER A 348 12.07 -5.49 26.05
CA SER A 348 10.63 -5.27 25.84
C SER A 348 10.04 -6.26 24.83
N HIS A 349 10.80 -6.58 23.78
CA HIS A 349 10.41 -7.57 22.80
C HIS A 349 10.33 -8.98 23.41
N TYR A 350 11.34 -9.37 24.21
CA TYR A 350 11.34 -10.63 24.94
C TYR A 350 10.14 -10.77 25.90
N ILE A 351 9.82 -9.72 26.66
CA ILE A 351 8.66 -9.74 27.59
C ILE A 351 7.34 -9.94 26.83
N THR A 352 7.25 -9.43 25.61
CA THR A 352 6.03 -9.52 24.80
C THR A 352 5.92 -10.85 24.04
N HIS A 353 7.04 -11.34 23.47
CA HIS A 353 7.06 -12.44 22.52
C HIS A 353 7.84 -13.67 22.98
N GLY A 354 8.47 -13.61 24.18
CA GLY A 354 9.39 -14.67 24.60
C GLY A 354 10.69 -14.67 23.81
N PRO A 355 11.44 -15.80 23.84
CA PRO A 355 12.68 -15.95 23.09
C PRO A 355 12.40 -15.91 21.58
N SER A 356 12.88 -14.88 20.91
CA SER A 356 12.53 -14.66 19.49
C SER A 356 13.53 -13.75 18.79
N VAL A 357 13.47 -13.73 17.47
CA VAL A 357 14.21 -12.75 16.66
C VAL A 357 13.58 -11.37 16.84
N CYS A 358 14.31 -10.46 17.47
CA CYS A 358 13.83 -9.09 17.71
C CYS A 358 14.31 -8.09 16.66
N ALA A 359 15.42 -8.38 15.96
CA ALA A 359 15.93 -7.49 14.93
C ALA A 359 16.70 -8.22 13.83
N ILE A 360 16.73 -7.60 12.65
CA ILE A 360 17.51 -8.02 11.49
C ILE A 360 18.33 -6.84 11.03
N GLY A 361 19.64 -7.01 10.92
CA GLY A 361 20.54 -6.03 10.30
C GLY A 361 20.69 -6.33 8.82
N LEU A 362 20.38 -5.37 7.95
CA LEU A 362 20.59 -5.47 6.51
C LEU A 362 21.79 -4.64 6.10
N LYS A 363 22.66 -5.23 5.28
CA LYS A 363 23.66 -4.49 4.51
C LYS A 363 22.97 -3.75 3.38
N VAL A 364 23.16 -2.44 3.30
CA VAL A 364 22.59 -1.60 2.26
C VAL A 364 23.69 -0.71 1.64
N GLU A 365 23.45 -0.20 0.45
CA GLU A 365 24.41 0.69 -0.22
C GLU A 365 24.64 1.99 0.59
N SER A 366 23.58 2.55 1.20
CA SER A 366 23.63 3.72 2.09
C SER A 366 22.54 3.65 3.16
N ALA A 367 22.92 3.53 4.40
CA ALA A 367 22.00 3.48 5.54
C ALA A 367 21.20 4.79 5.70
N ALA A 368 21.88 5.94 5.52
CA ALA A 368 21.24 7.26 5.61
C ALA A 368 20.19 7.45 4.49
N ALA A 369 20.52 7.09 3.25
CA ALA A 369 19.56 7.20 2.13
C ALA A 369 18.39 6.24 2.29
N THR A 370 18.62 5.03 2.83
CA THR A 370 17.56 4.06 3.12
C THR A 370 16.59 4.61 4.15
N LEU A 371 17.11 5.20 5.25
CA LEU A 371 16.26 5.80 6.27
C LEU A 371 15.48 7.02 5.75
N ASP A 372 16.13 7.91 4.97
CA ASP A 372 15.46 9.07 4.35
C ASP A 372 14.33 8.63 3.42
N ARG A 373 14.53 7.56 2.65
CA ARG A 373 13.47 6.99 1.81
C ARG A 373 12.34 6.40 2.65
N ALA A 374 12.66 5.66 3.71
CA ALA A 374 11.67 5.07 4.61
C ALA A 374 10.78 6.15 5.26
N GLU A 375 11.36 7.23 5.77
CA GLU A 375 10.62 8.36 6.34
C GLU A 375 9.65 8.99 5.33
N LYS A 376 10.09 9.16 4.09
CA LYS A 376 9.25 9.70 2.99
C LYS A 376 8.17 8.75 2.51
N LEU A 377 8.32 7.46 2.81
CA LEU A 377 7.32 6.41 2.60
C LEU A 377 6.42 6.19 3.84
N HIS A 378 6.46 7.12 4.78
CA HIS A 378 5.69 7.11 6.04
C HIS A 378 6.08 6.02 7.05
N ASP A 379 7.27 5.44 6.92
CA ASP A 379 7.83 4.59 7.98
C ASP A 379 8.35 5.44 9.12
N THR A 380 8.14 4.97 10.35
CA THR A 380 8.62 5.66 11.54
C THR A 380 10.02 5.17 11.89
N PRO A 381 11.04 6.03 11.89
CA PRO A 381 12.37 5.69 12.36
C PRO A 381 12.33 5.21 13.81
N PHE A 382 13.06 4.15 14.08
CA PHE A 382 13.30 3.75 15.47
C PHE A 382 14.49 4.54 16.02
N ARG A 383 14.30 5.21 17.13
CA ARG A 383 15.33 5.97 17.80
C ARG A 383 15.43 5.50 19.26
N GLN A 384 16.63 5.15 19.67
CA GLN A 384 16.94 4.82 21.05
C GLN A 384 18.16 5.61 21.53
N LYS A 385 18.28 5.76 22.84
CA LYS A 385 19.47 6.35 23.42
C LYS A 385 20.65 5.41 23.22
N VAL A 386 21.72 5.88 22.61
CA VAL A 386 22.99 5.16 22.48
C VAL A 386 23.92 5.48 23.63
N GLY A 387 24.69 4.47 24.08
CA GLY A 387 25.70 4.65 25.12
C GLY A 387 26.93 5.42 24.64
N PRO A 388 27.80 5.88 25.55
CA PRO A 388 29.05 6.51 25.17
C PRO A 388 29.93 5.59 24.33
N GLY A 389 30.29 6.02 23.12
CA GLY A 389 31.14 5.27 22.20
C GLY A 389 30.39 4.25 21.32
N GLU A 390 29.08 4.09 21.49
CA GLU A 390 28.25 3.29 20.59
C GLU A 390 27.88 4.08 19.32
N LEU A 391 27.58 3.36 18.25
CA LEU A 391 27.12 3.92 16.98
C LEU A 391 25.59 4.02 16.93
N GLU A 392 25.06 5.12 16.46
CA GLU A 392 23.65 5.20 16.13
C GLU A 392 23.40 4.49 14.78
N ILE A 393 22.78 3.31 14.84
CA ILE A 393 22.48 2.52 13.66
C ILE A 393 21.06 2.87 13.21
N PRO A 394 20.87 3.40 11.98
CA PRO A 394 19.54 3.69 11.46
C PRO A 394 18.66 2.45 11.45
N ALA A 395 17.41 2.59 11.91
CA ALA A 395 16.46 1.50 11.95
C ALA A 395 15.01 1.98 11.75
N VAL A 396 14.16 1.06 11.28
CA VAL A 396 12.72 1.22 11.20
C VAL A 396 12.02 0.04 11.87
N ARG A 397 10.72 0.18 12.16
CA ARG A 397 9.91 -0.94 12.62
C ARG A 397 9.64 -1.91 11.49
N GLY A 398 9.92 -3.18 11.74
CA GLY A 398 9.61 -4.30 10.86
C GLY A 398 8.38 -5.07 11.32
N MET A 399 8.19 -6.24 10.70
CA MET A 399 7.08 -7.13 10.97
C MET A 399 7.04 -7.56 12.44
N GLY A 400 5.85 -7.64 13.04
CA GLY A 400 5.68 -8.02 14.44
C GLY A 400 6.28 -7.03 15.44
N GLY A 401 6.57 -5.79 15.03
CA GLY A 401 7.23 -4.79 15.87
C GLY A 401 8.74 -4.99 16.04
N SER A 402 9.34 -5.97 15.34
CA SER A 402 10.79 -6.16 15.26
C SER A 402 11.49 -4.93 14.67
N LEU A 403 12.81 -4.90 14.70
CA LEU A 403 13.59 -3.82 14.09
C LEU A 403 14.29 -4.29 12.82
N LEU A 404 14.35 -3.40 11.85
CA LEU A 404 15.15 -3.53 10.64
C LEU A 404 16.25 -2.48 10.69
N TYR A 405 17.49 -2.90 11.00
CA TYR A 405 18.67 -2.04 11.04
C TYR A 405 19.33 -1.93 9.67
N PHE A 406 19.86 -0.76 9.35
CA PHE A 406 20.58 -0.51 8.10
C PHE A 406 22.05 -0.22 8.38
N LEU A 407 22.93 -1.04 7.77
CA LEU A 407 24.37 -0.87 7.86
C LEU A 407 24.95 -0.73 6.45
N ASP A 408 25.87 0.19 6.28
CA ASP A 408 26.52 0.40 4.99
C ASP A 408 28.05 0.30 5.08
N PRO A 409 28.72 -0.17 4.01
CA PRO A 409 30.17 -0.40 4.00
C PRO A 409 30.98 0.90 3.91
N THR A 410 30.36 2.05 3.67
CA THR A 410 31.02 3.31 3.37
C THR A 410 31.06 4.29 4.54
N SER A 411 30.25 4.05 5.55
CA SER A 411 30.17 4.89 6.77
C SER A 411 30.90 4.27 7.96
N LYS A 412 30.79 4.91 9.12
CA LYS A 412 31.30 4.37 10.39
C LYS A 412 30.65 3.03 10.77
N LEU A 413 29.47 2.75 10.24
CA LEU A 413 28.69 1.54 10.49
C LEU A 413 29.40 0.26 9.99
N ALA A 414 30.28 0.39 9.01
CA ALA A 414 31.13 -0.73 8.56
C ALA A 414 32.03 -1.30 9.67
N LYS A 415 32.26 -0.53 10.74
CA LYS A 415 33.14 -0.92 11.85
C LYS A 415 32.36 -1.18 13.15
N VAL A 416 31.04 -1.42 13.09
CA VAL A 416 30.21 -1.60 14.27
C VAL A 416 30.76 -2.68 15.19
N TRP A 417 31.22 -3.80 14.63
CA TRP A 417 31.78 -4.92 15.39
C TRP A 417 33.08 -4.57 16.10
N ASP A 418 33.96 -3.77 15.50
CA ASP A 418 35.22 -3.34 16.10
C ASP A 418 35.01 -2.25 17.16
N VAL A 419 34.00 -1.39 16.93
CA VAL A 419 33.71 -0.25 17.84
C VAL A 419 33.00 -0.74 19.10
N GLU A 420 31.99 -1.60 18.95
CA GLU A 420 31.10 -1.95 20.06
C GLU A 420 31.43 -3.28 20.74
N PHE A 421 32.19 -4.17 20.12
CA PHE A 421 32.48 -5.51 20.62
C PHE A 421 33.96 -5.69 20.97
N GLU A 422 34.21 -6.53 21.98
CA GLU A 422 35.53 -7.00 22.37
C GLU A 422 35.68 -8.51 22.04
N PRO A 423 36.79 -8.91 21.39
CA PRO A 423 37.00 -10.32 21.04
C PRO A 423 37.13 -11.20 22.29
N VAL A 424 36.62 -12.42 22.18
CA VAL A 424 36.82 -13.46 23.20
C VAL A 424 37.67 -14.61 22.66
N ALA A 425 38.32 -15.33 23.54
CA ALA A 425 39.07 -16.52 23.18
C ALA A 425 38.11 -17.60 22.65
N THR A 426 38.20 -17.90 21.35
CA THR A 426 37.38 -18.92 20.71
C THR A 426 38.01 -20.29 20.80
N GLY A 427 37.24 -21.28 21.28
CA GLY A 427 37.63 -22.70 21.17
C GLY A 427 37.68 -23.17 19.73
N LYS A 428 38.43 -24.22 19.44
CA LYS A 428 38.37 -24.94 18.16
C LYS A 428 37.05 -25.71 18.11
N GLY A 429 36.03 -25.19 17.43
CA GLY A 429 34.78 -25.88 17.17
C GLY A 429 34.77 -26.51 15.78
N ALA A 430 33.91 -27.50 15.58
CA ALA A 430 33.64 -28.03 14.24
C ALA A 430 32.91 -26.96 13.43
N ASP A 431 33.29 -26.78 12.17
CA ASP A 431 32.62 -25.92 11.20
C ASP A 431 31.62 -26.79 10.42
N ALA A 432 30.36 -26.43 10.38
CA ALA A 432 29.34 -27.16 9.61
C ALA A 432 29.26 -26.71 8.15
N GLY A 433 30.05 -25.73 7.75
CA GLY A 433 30.15 -25.24 6.37
C GLY A 433 29.02 -24.26 5.99
N LEU A 434 28.31 -23.65 6.98
CA LEU A 434 27.34 -22.61 6.72
C LEU A 434 28.06 -21.31 6.31
N THR A 435 27.63 -20.71 5.20
CA THR A 435 28.35 -19.58 4.59
C THR A 435 27.61 -18.26 4.66
N VAL A 436 26.31 -18.25 4.33
CA VAL A 436 25.47 -17.05 4.26
C VAL A 436 24.06 -17.35 4.70
N VAL A 437 23.30 -16.33 5.07
CA VAL A 437 21.83 -16.41 5.23
C VAL A 437 21.23 -16.40 3.83
N ASP A 438 20.62 -17.51 3.40
CA ASP A 438 20.01 -17.64 2.09
C ASP A 438 18.70 -16.87 1.99
N HIS A 439 17.83 -17.04 2.99
CA HIS A 439 16.53 -16.34 3.05
C HIS A 439 16.02 -16.19 4.47
N ILE A 440 15.07 -15.29 4.64
CA ILE A 440 14.33 -15.08 5.88
C ILE A 440 12.85 -15.37 5.60
N SER A 441 12.26 -16.26 6.37
CA SER A 441 10.84 -16.56 6.32
C SER A 441 10.11 -15.77 7.42
N GLN A 442 9.10 -15.01 7.05
CA GLN A 442 8.30 -14.22 7.97
C GLN A 442 6.82 -14.62 7.85
N SER A 443 6.20 -14.89 8.99
CA SER A 443 4.76 -15.12 9.09
C SER A 443 4.06 -13.83 9.51
N THR A 444 2.92 -13.54 8.86
CA THR A 444 2.10 -12.35 9.17
C THR A 444 0.62 -12.70 9.17
N HIS A 445 -0.20 -11.84 9.75
CA HIS A 445 -1.64 -11.95 9.60
C HIS A 445 -2.02 -11.78 8.12
N TYR A 446 -3.10 -12.46 7.72
CA TYR A 446 -3.52 -12.50 6.31
C TYR A 446 -3.84 -11.11 5.77
N GLU A 447 -4.44 -10.25 6.57
CA GLU A 447 -4.79 -8.87 6.25
C GLU A 447 -3.59 -7.96 6.08
N ASP A 448 -2.43 -8.28 6.67
CA ASP A 448 -1.22 -7.46 6.65
C ASP A 448 -0.22 -7.87 5.55
N MET A 449 -0.45 -8.99 4.86
CA MET A 449 0.48 -9.53 3.87
C MET A 449 0.80 -8.53 2.75
N LEU A 450 -0.22 -7.86 2.22
CA LEU A 450 -0.06 -6.86 1.16
C LEU A 450 0.67 -5.61 1.64
N SER A 451 0.49 -5.22 2.92
CA SER A 451 1.21 -4.11 3.55
C SER A 451 2.70 -4.39 3.60
N TRP A 452 3.11 -5.58 4.04
CA TRP A 452 4.52 -5.96 4.09
C TRP A 452 5.13 -6.14 2.72
N LEU A 453 4.37 -6.66 1.75
CA LEU A 453 4.80 -6.71 0.36
C LEU A 453 5.14 -5.31 -0.17
N LEU A 454 4.23 -4.35 0.04
CA LEU A 454 4.43 -2.96 -0.37
C LEU A 454 5.59 -2.31 0.38
N PHE A 455 5.75 -2.58 1.69
CA PHE A 455 6.87 -2.09 2.49
C PHE A 455 8.20 -2.47 1.85
N TYR A 456 8.43 -3.76 1.61
CA TYR A 456 9.70 -4.24 1.05
C TYR A 456 9.93 -3.74 -0.38
N THR A 457 8.93 -3.80 -1.24
CA THR A 457 9.07 -3.41 -2.66
C THR A 457 9.20 -1.90 -2.88
N SER A 458 8.63 -1.08 -2.00
CA SER A 458 8.75 0.38 -2.08
C SER A 458 10.07 0.90 -1.53
N LEU A 459 10.62 0.25 -0.49
CA LEU A 459 11.84 0.67 0.19
C LEU A 459 13.10 0.14 -0.49
N PHE A 460 13.12 -1.15 -0.86
CA PHE A 460 14.28 -1.84 -1.38
C PHE A 460 14.18 -2.14 -2.88
N ASP A 461 15.33 -2.26 -3.54
CA ASP A 461 15.42 -2.68 -4.94
C ASP A 461 15.27 -4.20 -5.05
N VAL A 462 14.06 -4.65 -4.78
CA VAL A 462 13.63 -6.05 -4.84
C VAL A 462 12.50 -6.23 -5.85
N GLN A 463 12.34 -7.45 -6.31
CA GLN A 463 11.24 -7.90 -7.16
C GLN A 463 10.41 -8.91 -6.39
N LYS A 464 9.08 -8.89 -6.60
CA LYS A 464 8.20 -9.91 -6.07
C LYS A 464 8.15 -11.10 -7.03
N THR A 465 8.19 -12.30 -6.48
CA THR A 465 7.92 -13.53 -7.24
C THR A 465 6.40 -13.75 -7.36
N PRO A 466 5.93 -14.63 -8.27
CA PRO A 466 4.56 -15.06 -8.27
C PRO A 466 4.15 -15.64 -6.90
N GLN A 467 2.94 -15.32 -6.46
CA GLN A 467 2.37 -15.90 -5.25
C GLN A 467 2.17 -17.41 -5.41
N VAL A 468 2.45 -18.16 -4.36
CA VAL A 468 2.29 -19.63 -4.31
C VAL A 468 1.42 -19.98 -3.11
N ASP A 469 0.47 -20.89 -3.33
CA ASP A 469 -0.34 -21.50 -2.28
C ASP A 469 0.32 -22.81 -1.83
N ILE A 470 0.71 -22.89 -0.56
CA ILE A 470 1.37 -24.03 0.06
C ILE A 470 0.33 -24.81 0.87
N ASN A 471 0.21 -26.11 0.60
CA ASN A 471 -0.65 -26.98 1.39
C ASN A 471 0.00 -27.33 2.74
N ASP A 472 -0.58 -26.84 3.81
CA ASP A 472 -0.27 -27.18 5.20
C ASP A 472 -1.37 -28.14 5.70
N PRO A 473 -1.07 -29.11 6.61
CA PRO A 473 -2.10 -29.99 7.19
C PRO A 473 -3.26 -29.24 7.86
N GLY A 474 -3.04 -28.02 8.29
CA GLY A 474 -4.05 -27.15 8.93
C GLY A 474 -4.80 -26.24 7.97
N GLY A 475 -4.44 -26.20 6.69
CA GLY A 475 -5.04 -25.30 5.68
C GLY A 475 -4.08 -24.88 4.59
N VAL A 476 -4.38 -23.75 3.93
CA VAL A 476 -3.54 -23.18 2.89
C VAL A 476 -2.75 -22.01 3.43
N VAL A 477 -1.46 -21.99 3.18
CA VAL A 477 -0.56 -20.85 3.46
C VAL A 477 -0.23 -20.16 2.13
N ARG A 478 -0.56 -18.89 2.01
CA ARG A 478 -0.05 -18.04 0.93
C ARG A 478 1.38 -17.66 1.20
N SER A 479 2.23 -17.87 0.21
CA SER A 479 3.62 -17.48 0.26
C SER A 479 3.98 -16.62 -0.94
N GLN A 480 4.67 -15.52 -0.68
CA GLN A 480 5.21 -14.67 -1.73
C GLN A 480 6.60 -14.18 -1.33
N VAL A 481 7.57 -14.35 -2.22
CA VAL A 481 8.95 -13.95 -1.99
C VAL A 481 9.20 -12.58 -2.61
N VAL A 482 9.92 -11.73 -1.88
CA VAL A 482 10.58 -10.56 -2.43
C VAL A 482 12.07 -10.81 -2.42
N GLU A 483 12.74 -10.55 -3.54
CA GLU A 483 14.17 -10.83 -3.67
C GLU A 483 14.91 -9.80 -4.53
N THR A 484 16.19 -9.61 -4.26
CA THR A 484 17.09 -8.84 -5.12
C THR A 484 17.39 -9.63 -6.39
N ALA A 485 17.69 -8.93 -7.49
CA ALA A 485 17.99 -9.57 -8.77
C ALA A 485 19.19 -10.55 -8.73
N ASP A 486 20.12 -10.32 -7.83
CA ASP A 486 21.33 -11.15 -7.62
C ASP A 486 21.13 -12.21 -6.50
N GLY A 487 19.97 -12.25 -5.85
CA GLY A 487 19.65 -13.20 -4.80
C GLY A 487 20.37 -12.96 -3.46
N THR A 488 20.97 -11.79 -3.25
CA THR A 488 21.66 -11.45 -1.98
C THR A 488 20.72 -11.24 -0.82
N LEU A 489 19.45 -10.90 -1.09
CA LEU A 489 18.37 -10.85 -0.10
C LEU A 489 17.14 -11.57 -0.65
N ARG A 490 16.57 -12.47 0.14
CA ARG A 490 15.26 -13.10 -0.08
C ARG A 490 14.45 -13.07 1.20
N ILE A 491 13.21 -12.58 1.12
CA ILE A 491 12.27 -12.58 2.23
C ILE A 491 10.99 -13.26 1.75
N ALA A 492 10.66 -14.38 2.38
CA ALA A 492 9.42 -15.12 2.13
C ALA A 492 8.34 -14.64 3.11
N LEU A 493 7.30 -14.01 2.59
CA LEU A 493 6.13 -13.58 3.34
C LEU A 493 5.08 -14.69 3.32
N ASN A 494 4.65 -15.16 4.49
CA ASN A 494 3.70 -16.24 4.64
C ASN A 494 2.48 -15.78 5.45
N ALA A 495 1.29 -16.06 4.94
CA ALA A 495 0.04 -15.73 5.61
C ALA A 495 -1.02 -16.80 5.37
N SER A 496 -1.93 -17.00 6.31
CA SER A 496 -3.02 -17.95 6.18
C SER A 496 -4.30 -17.39 6.77
N GLN A 497 -5.43 -17.71 6.14
CA GLN A 497 -6.76 -17.46 6.68
C GLN A 497 -7.15 -18.50 7.75
N SER A 498 -6.52 -19.67 7.72
CA SER A 498 -6.76 -20.73 8.71
C SER A 498 -5.89 -20.52 9.95
N THR A 499 -6.50 -20.47 11.12
CA THR A 499 -5.80 -20.41 12.42
C THR A 499 -5.06 -21.69 12.80
N ARG A 500 -5.23 -22.76 12.01
CA ARG A 500 -4.68 -24.10 12.29
C ARG A 500 -3.36 -24.38 11.60
N THR A 501 -2.95 -23.55 10.62
CA THR A 501 -1.66 -23.73 9.92
C THR A 501 -0.49 -23.46 10.85
N GLN A 502 0.66 -24.02 10.52
CA GLN A 502 1.89 -23.77 11.29
C GLN A 502 2.24 -22.28 11.33
N SER A 503 2.07 -21.59 10.20
CA SER A 503 2.28 -20.14 10.11
C SER A 503 1.41 -19.36 11.10
N SER A 504 0.11 -19.68 11.19
CA SER A 504 -0.81 -18.99 12.09
C SER A 504 -0.58 -19.36 13.58
N ARG A 505 -0.18 -20.60 13.87
CA ARG A 505 0.18 -20.98 15.24
C ARG A 505 1.40 -20.21 15.71
N PHE A 506 2.40 -20.08 14.87
CA PHE A 506 3.61 -19.30 15.17
C PHE A 506 3.32 -17.83 15.52
N LEU A 507 2.26 -17.24 14.95
CA LEU A 507 1.83 -15.87 15.28
C LEU A 507 1.09 -15.76 16.63
N ASN A 508 0.56 -16.87 17.15
CA ASN A 508 -0.23 -16.89 18.39
C ASN A 508 0.58 -17.39 19.61
N GLU A 509 1.78 -17.88 19.39
CA GLU A 509 2.74 -18.28 20.41
C GLU A 509 3.67 -17.12 20.80
#